data_84a23daa22b4325400c8e785aec68918
#
_entry.id   84a23daa22b4325400c8e785aec68918
#
_cell.length_a   1.000
_cell.length_b   1.000
_cell.length_c   1.000
_cell.angle_alpha   90.00
_cell.angle_beta   90.00
_cell.angle_gamma   90.00
#
_symmetry.space_group_name_H-M   'P 1'
#
loop_
_entity.id
_entity.type
_entity.pdbx_description
1 polymer ?
#
loop_
_entity_poly.entity_id
_entity_poly.type
_entity_poly.pdbx_seq_one_letter_code
_entity_poly.pdbx_strand_id
1 'polypeptide(L)'
;LASVLNEAALLTARHGGRTINQPELERAVERIMTGSEGRTHVLSQEEKRTLAYHEAGHAIVGWTTPAAGPVTKVSIVSRGRVGGFTQMTPEEERLVVGRDELKDRLAVLMGGLAAEELALGQPSNGAGSDLRRATALARRMVCELGMSEELGRRTLGVPSAGPFLDDGRLDPDYSAEVAAKIDAEIAKLGDEAFARATAVLSDNREVLDELASLLVEKETLRDEDLGRFSAAVVAGPAMEAYARLSGRSRPSVPSGKSPRQRLSP
;
A
#
# COMPACT_ATOMS: atom_id res chain seq x y z
N LEU A 1 20.45 -6.33 4.64
CA LEU A 1 20.66 -7.80 4.67
C LEU A 1 21.25 -8.26 5.99
N ALA A 2 22.35 -7.63 6.49
CA ALA A 2 23.01 -8.01 7.75
C ALA A 2 22.02 -8.02 8.95
N SER A 3 21.16 -7.00 9.07
CA SER A 3 20.17 -6.91 10.14
C SER A 3 19.14 -8.04 10.08
N VAL A 4 18.71 -8.44 8.86
CA VAL A 4 17.78 -9.57 8.67
C VAL A 4 18.40 -10.88 9.14
N LEU A 5 19.64 -11.15 8.73
CA LEU A 5 20.34 -12.37 9.12
C LEU A 5 20.60 -12.45 10.62
N ASN A 6 20.97 -11.32 11.23
CA ASN A 6 21.18 -11.24 12.70
C ASN A 6 19.86 -11.49 13.45
N GLU A 7 18.75 -10.88 13.02
CA GLU A 7 17.43 -11.10 13.62
C GLU A 7 16.94 -12.54 13.42
N ALA A 8 17.15 -13.12 12.22
CA ALA A 8 16.80 -14.51 11.95
C ALA A 8 17.62 -15.48 12.83
N ALA A 9 18.90 -15.21 13.04
CA ALA A 9 19.75 -16.01 13.95
C ALA A 9 19.23 -15.96 15.40
N LEU A 10 18.84 -14.78 15.88
CA LEU A 10 18.26 -14.61 17.21
C LEU A 10 16.92 -15.36 17.35
N LEU A 11 16.06 -15.29 16.35
CA LEU A 11 14.79 -16.02 16.32
C LEU A 11 15.03 -17.53 16.33
N THR A 12 15.96 -18.03 15.49
CA THR A 12 16.36 -19.44 15.44
C THR A 12 16.85 -19.93 16.80
N ALA A 13 17.74 -19.17 17.45
CA ALA A 13 18.26 -19.51 18.76
C ALA A 13 17.15 -19.56 19.86
N ARG A 14 16.21 -18.61 19.82
CA ARG A 14 15.04 -18.60 20.76
C ARG A 14 14.13 -19.80 20.61
N HIS A 15 14.02 -20.36 19.39
CA HIS A 15 13.25 -21.56 19.12
C HIS A 15 14.07 -22.87 19.28
N GLY A 16 15.32 -22.77 19.78
CA GLY A 16 16.19 -23.95 19.99
C GLY A 16 16.76 -24.51 18.68
N GLY A 17 16.63 -23.82 17.56
CA GLY A 17 17.17 -24.21 16.26
C GLY A 17 18.68 -23.94 16.16
N ARG A 18 19.36 -24.64 15.24
CA ARG A 18 20.80 -24.48 14.97
C ARG A 18 21.09 -23.92 13.57
N THR A 19 20.09 -23.92 12.69
CA THR A 19 20.18 -23.45 11.31
C THR A 19 19.01 -22.53 11.03
N ILE A 20 19.28 -21.38 10.39
CA ILE A 20 18.25 -20.46 9.93
C ILE A 20 17.50 -21.12 8.78
N ASN A 21 16.19 -21.22 8.88
CA ASN A 21 15.33 -21.71 7.81
C ASN A 21 14.50 -20.58 7.20
N GLN A 22 13.77 -20.87 6.12
CA GLN A 22 12.96 -19.87 5.42
C GLN A 22 11.92 -19.19 6.34
N PRO A 23 11.15 -19.90 7.20
CA PRO A 23 10.23 -19.27 8.13
C PRO A 23 10.87 -18.28 9.11
N GLU A 24 12.08 -18.54 9.61
CA GLU A 24 12.80 -17.61 10.48
C GLU A 24 13.27 -16.37 9.72
N LEU A 25 13.71 -16.53 8.46
CA LEU A 25 14.05 -15.38 7.60
C LEU A 25 12.84 -14.49 7.34
N GLU A 26 11.71 -15.07 6.99
CA GLU A 26 10.46 -14.33 6.77
C GLU A 26 10.02 -13.57 8.02
N ARG A 27 10.04 -14.22 9.19
CA ARG A 27 9.75 -13.56 10.47
C ARG A 27 10.73 -12.43 10.79
N ALA A 28 12.01 -12.62 10.48
CA ALA A 28 13.02 -11.59 10.69
C ALA A 28 12.77 -10.37 9.81
N VAL A 29 12.44 -10.57 8.53
CA VAL A 29 12.04 -9.49 7.61
C VAL A 29 10.82 -8.76 8.16
N GLU A 30 9.75 -9.51 8.49
CA GLU A 30 8.53 -8.93 9.06
C GLU A 30 8.85 -8.09 10.32
N ARG A 31 9.65 -8.63 11.24
CA ARG A 31 10.00 -7.95 12.49
C ARG A 31 10.80 -6.67 12.28
N ILE A 32 11.67 -6.64 11.29
CA ILE A 32 12.44 -5.43 10.95
C ILE A 32 11.56 -4.39 10.29
N MET A 33 10.63 -4.80 9.41
CA MET A 33 9.75 -3.89 8.68
C MET A 33 8.63 -3.33 9.55
N THR A 34 8.03 -4.14 10.41
CA THR A 34 6.81 -3.80 11.17
C THR A 34 7.05 -3.64 12.69
N GLY A 35 8.23 -3.99 13.18
CA GLY A 35 8.53 -4.03 14.61
C GLY A 35 8.26 -5.39 15.24
N SER A 36 8.65 -5.54 16.53
CA SER A 36 8.42 -6.77 17.29
C SER A 36 6.93 -6.98 17.55
N GLU A 37 6.47 -8.22 17.52
CA GLU A 37 5.15 -8.58 18.01
C GLU A 37 5.04 -8.24 19.51
N GLY A 38 4.53 -7.07 19.79
CA GLY A 38 4.21 -6.65 21.15
C GLY A 38 2.70 -6.75 21.32
N ARG A 39 2.21 -7.82 21.91
CA ARG A 39 0.81 -7.92 22.36
C ARG A 39 0.57 -7.00 23.56
N THR A 40 0.86 -5.71 23.41
CA THR A 40 0.64 -4.74 24.47
C THR A 40 -0.79 -4.21 24.49
N HIS A 41 -1.52 -4.38 23.38
CA HIS A 41 -2.91 -3.95 23.28
C HIS A 41 -3.78 -5.10 22.75
N VAL A 42 -4.82 -5.44 23.50
CA VAL A 42 -5.86 -6.40 23.05
C VAL A 42 -6.90 -5.59 22.30
N LEU A 43 -6.96 -5.79 20.98
CA LEU A 43 -7.92 -5.11 20.13
C LEU A 43 -9.35 -5.48 20.50
N SER A 44 -10.23 -4.49 20.62
CA SER A 44 -11.67 -4.70 20.70
C SER A 44 -12.21 -5.26 19.37
N GLN A 45 -13.43 -5.78 19.38
CA GLN A 45 -14.07 -6.29 18.15
C GLN A 45 -14.27 -5.17 17.10
N GLU A 46 -14.54 -3.95 17.55
CA GLU A 46 -14.69 -2.78 16.70
C GLU A 46 -13.36 -2.38 16.05
N GLU A 47 -12.26 -2.34 16.83
CA GLU A 47 -10.92 -2.09 16.31
C GLU A 47 -10.48 -3.16 15.31
N LYS A 48 -10.72 -4.45 15.62
CA LYS A 48 -10.44 -5.56 14.69
C LYS A 48 -11.21 -5.40 13.38
N ARG A 49 -12.48 -5.01 13.46
CA ARG A 49 -13.30 -4.79 12.28
C ARG A 49 -12.78 -3.62 11.45
N THR A 50 -12.44 -2.51 12.08
CA THR A 50 -11.89 -1.33 11.39
C THR A 50 -10.58 -1.68 10.67
N LEU A 51 -9.64 -2.34 11.37
CA LEU A 51 -8.38 -2.78 10.79
C LEU A 51 -8.60 -3.79 9.65
N ALA A 52 -9.57 -4.70 9.78
CA ALA A 52 -9.85 -5.69 8.75
C ALA A 52 -10.35 -5.05 7.46
N TYR A 53 -11.26 -4.07 7.54
CA TYR A 53 -11.69 -3.30 6.36
C TYR A 53 -10.53 -2.49 5.77
N HIS A 54 -9.73 -1.84 6.61
CA HIS A 54 -8.56 -1.08 6.18
C HIS A 54 -7.59 -1.94 5.36
N GLU A 55 -7.13 -3.05 5.91
CA GLU A 55 -6.19 -3.95 5.24
C GLU A 55 -6.80 -4.65 4.02
N ALA A 56 -8.08 -5.03 4.09
CA ALA A 56 -8.80 -5.56 2.92
C ALA A 56 -8.89 -4.53 1.79
N GLY A 57 -9.05 -3.26 2.12
CA GLY A 57 -9.04 -2.16 1.16
C GLY A 57 -7.72 -2.06 0.39
N HIS A 58 -6.60 -2.09 1.10
CA HIS A 58 -5.27 -2.12 0.46
C HIS A 58 -5.10 -3.34 -0.45
N ALA A 59 -5.52 -4.52 0.00
CA ALA A 59 -5.40 -5.75 -0.78
C ALA A 59 -6.22 -5.70 -2.07
N ILE A 60 -7.49 -5.29 -2.02
CA ILE A 60 -8.38 -5.24 -3.20
C ILE A 60 -7.88 -4.21 -4.21
N VAL A 61 -7.52 -3.00 -3.77
CA VAL A 61 -6.95 -2.00 -4.67
C VAL A 61 -5.62 -2.47 -5.24
N GLY A 62 -4.80 -3.16 -4.44
CA GLY A 62 -3.54 -3.77 -4.89
C GLY A 62 -3.75 -4.79 -6.02
N TRP A 63 -4.75 -5.65 -5.92
CA TRP A 63 -5.05 -6.65 -6.98
C TRP A 63 -5.50 -6.02 -8.30
N THR A 64 -6.03 -4.80 -8.30
CA THR A 64 -6.34 -4.06 -9.52
C THR A 64 -5.16 -3.23 -10.05
N THR A 65 -4.01 -3.29 -9.39
CA THR A 65 -2.84 -2.47 -9.66
C THR A 65 -1.66 -3.36 -10.08
N PRO A 66 -1.41 -3.56 -11.37
CA PRO A 66 -0.36 -4.48 -11.85
C PRO A 66 1.03 -4.18 -11.28
N ALA A 67 1.31 -2.90 -11.01
CA ALA A 67 2.60 -2.45 -10.51
C ALA A 67 2.80 -2.65 -9.00
N ALA A 68 1.75 -2.97 -8.25
CA ALA A 68 1.85 -3.21 -6.81
C ALA A 68 2.50 -4.57 -6.49
N GLY A 69 2.49 -5.49 -7.46
CA GLY A 69 2.88 -6.88 -7.25
C GLY A 69 1.79 -7.70 -6.53
N PRO A 70 1.98 -9.01 -6.42
CA PRO A 70 1.02 -9.88 -5.74
C PRO A 70 0.93 -9.54 -4.25
N VAL A 71 -0.29 -9.55 -3.72
CA VAL A 71 -0.56 -9.50 -2.29
C VAL A 71 -0.30 -10.90 -1.73
N THR A 72 0.72 -11.03 -0.90
CA THR A 72 1.17 -12.32 -0.36
C THR A 72 0.71 -12.56 1.07
N LYS A 73 0.38 -11.50 1.81
CA LYS A 73 -0.09 -11.58 3.19
C LYS A 73 -0.91 -10.36 3.56
N VAL A 74 -1.99 -10.57 4.30
CA VAL A 74 -2.80 -9.53 4.94
C VAL A 74 -2.97 -9.90 6.40
N SER A 75 -2.71 -8.97 7.33
CA SER A 75 -2.78 -9.25 8.77
C SER A 75 -3.28 -8.04 9.55
N ILE A 76 -4.15 -8.29 10.52
CA ILE A 76 -4.61 -7.31 11.51
C ILE A 76 -3.95 -7.51 12.88
N VAL A 77 -2.94 -8.39 12.95
CA VAL A 77 -2.15 -8.57 14.18
C VAL A 77 -1.28 -7.33 14.40
N SER A 78 -1.55 -6.62 15.48
CA SER A 78 -0.80 -5.42 15.84
C SER A 78 0.67 -5.73 16.13
N ARG A 79 1.56 -4.92 15.57
CA ARG A 79 3.01 -5.02 15.76
C ARG A 79 3.57 -3.64 16.15
N GLY A 80 3.97 -3.52 17.40
CA GLY A 80 4.48 -2.25 17.92
C GLY A 80 3.41 -1.14 17.83
N ARG A 81 3.62 -0.16 16.95
CA ARG A 81 2.71 0.97 16.71
C ARG A 81 1.84 0.82 15.46
N VAL A 82 1.97 -0.29 14.74
CA VAL A 82 1.23 -0.58 13.51
C VAL A 82 0.10 -1.54 13.83
N GLY A 83 -1.14 -1.18 13.48
CA GLY A 83 -2.34 -1.95 13.80
C GLY A 83 -2.54 -3.18 12.92
N GLY A 84 -2.09 -3.12 11.67
CA GLY A 84 -2.15 -4.20 10.69
C GLY A 84 -1.17 -3.95 9.55
N PHE A 85 -1.10 -4.83 8.57
CA PHE A 85 -0.33 -4.61 7.36
C PHE A 85 -0.78 -5.51 6.21
N THR A 86 -0.67 -4.97 5.01
CA THR A 86 -0.84 -5.69 3.74
C THR A 86 0.49 -5.76 3.02
N GLN A 87 1.01 -6.97 2.83
CA GLN A 87 2.29 -7.20 2.16
C GLN A 87 2.08 -7.43 0.67
N MET A 88 2.71 -6.57 -0.12
CA MET A 88 2.80 -6.68 -1.57
C MET A 88 4.26 -6.86 -1.95
N THR A 89 4.56 -7.87 -2.75
CA THR A 89 5.93 -8.17 -3.17
C THR A 89 6.02 -8.00 -4.69
N PRO A 90 6.67 -6.94 -5.20
CA PRO A 90 6.89 -6.79 -6.64
C PRO A 90 7.62 -8.01 -7.21
N GLU A 91 7.16 -8.53 -8.34
CA GLU A 91 7.81 -9.66 -9.02
C GLU A 91 9.19 -9.29 -9.57
N GLU A 92 9.38 -8.02 -9.92
CA GLU A 92 10.65 -7.49 -10.45
C GLU A 92 11.01 -6.17 -9.75
N GLU A 93 12.28 -6.01 -9.45
CA GLU A 93 12.82 -4.73 -8.97
C GLU A 93 12.97 -3.78 -10.16
N ARG A 94 12.10 -2.78 -10.25
CA ARG A 94 12.12 -1.80 -11.35
C ARG A 94 12.86 -0.54 -10.94
N LEU A 95 13.91 -0.24 -11.69
CA LEU A 95 14.68 1.01 -11.53
C LEU A 95 13.97 2.23 -12.11
N VAL A 96 13.08 2.03 -13.10
CA VAL A 96 12.35 3.10 -13.77
C VAL A 96 10.85 2.88 -13.58
N VAL A 97 10.19 3.89 -13.01
CA VAL A 97 8.76 3.87 -12.68
C VAL A 97 8.07 5.02 -13.39
N GLY A 98 7.01 4.73 -14.14
CA GLY A 98 6.25 5.72 -14.88
C GLY A 98 5.25 6.49 -13.98
N ARG A 99 4.76 7.64 -14.49
CA ARG A 99 3.76 8.48 -13.80
C ARG A 99 2.49 7.71 -13.43
N ASP A 100 1.98 6.88 -14.34
CA ASP A 100 0.74 6.13 -14.10
C ASP A 100 0.93 5.07 -13.01
N GLU A 101 2.09 4.43 -12.95
CA GLU A 101 2.44 3.50 -11.90
C GLU A 101 2.52 4.20 -10.53
N LEU A 102 3.07 5.42 -10.46
CA LEU A 102 3.09 6.18 -9.20
C LEU A 102 1.68 6.61 -8.77
N LYS A 103 0.80 6.96 -9.72
CA LYS A 103 -0.62 7.20 -9.44
C LYS A 103 -1.34 5.92 -8.97
N ASP A 104 -0.96 4.78 -9.48
CA ASP A 104 -1.46 3.47 -9.03
C ASP A 104 -1.05 3.20 -7.57
N ARG A 105 0.21 3.46 -7.23
CA ARG A 105 0.70 3.36 -5.85
C ARG A 105 -0.02 4.31 -4.89
N LEU A 106 -0.35 5.54 -5.34
CA LEU A 106 -1.18 6.45 -4.55
C LEU A 106 -2.57 5.86 -4.27
N ALA A 107 -3.21 5.24 -5.27
CA ALA A 107 -4.51 4.61 -5.08
C ALA A 107 -4.46 3.44 -4.08
N VAL A 108 -3.40 2.62 -4.12
CA VAL A 108 -3.19 1.56 -3.12
C VAL A 108 -3.06 2.14 -1.71
N LEU A 109 -2.29 3.22 -1.53
CA LEU A 109 -2.16 3.90 -0.23
C LEU A 109 -3.48 4.48 0.29
N MET A 110 -4.39 4.88 -0.60
CA MET A 110 -5.73 5.37 -0.23
C MET A 110 -6.74 4.22 0.01
N GLY A 111 -6.38 2.98 -0.31
CA GLY A 111 -7.28 1.82 -0.24
C GLY A 111 -7.86 1.59 1.15
N GLY A 112 -7.05 1.69 2.20
CA GLY A 112 -7.50 1.52 3.58
C GLY A 112 -8.51 2.58 4.00
N LEU A 113 -8.19 3.86 3.76
CA LEU A 113 -9.08 4.98 4.06
C LEU A 113 -10.41 4.87 3.31
N ALA A 114 -10.35 4.55 2.01
CA ALA A 114 -11.56 4.41 1.18
C ALA A 114 -12.44 3.24 1.64
N ALA A 115 -11.84 2.14 2.11
CA ALA A 115 -12.58 1.00 2.66
C ALA A 115 -13.27 1.35 3.98
N GLU A 116 -12.59 2.07 4.87
CA GLU A 116 -13.20 2.54 6.11
C GLU A 116 -14.41 3.45 5.84
N GLU A 117 -14.28 4.45 4.97
CA GLU A 117 -15.40 5.36 4.65
C GLU A 117 -16.55 4.61 3.97
N LEU A 118 -16.24 3.72 3.01
CA LEU A 118 -17.27 2.96 2.29
C LEU A 118 -18.03 1.97 3.18
N ALA A 119 -17.34 1.30 4.11
CA ALA A 119 -17.92 0.21 4.89
C ALA A 119 -18.41 0.64 6.28
N LEU A 120 -17.74 1.62 6.90
CA LEU A 120 -18.00 2.06 8.27
C LEU A 120 -18.59 3.47 8.33
N GLY A 121 -18.57 4.22 7.22
CA GLY A 121 -19.11 5.57 7.11
C GLY A 121 -18.25 6.67 7.74
N GLN A 122 -17.07 6.32 8.26
CA GLN A 122 -16.13 7.28 8.86
C GLN A 122 -14.69 6.75 8.81
N PRO A 123 -13.70 7.63 8.61
CA PRO A 123 -12.29 7.25 8.69
C PRO A 123 -11.83 7.10 10.14
N SER A 124 -10.78 6.31 10.33
CA SER A 124 -10.07 6.19 11.60
C SER A 124 -8.68 6.87 11.56
N ASN A 125 -8.04 6.97 12.71
CA ASN A 125 -6.65 7.43 12.78
C ASN A 125 -5.64 6.41 12.20
N GLY A 126 -6.08 5.19 11.88
CA GLY A 126 -5.28 4.15 11.26
C GLY A 126 -4.69 4.58 9.92
N ALA A 127 -5.47 5.30 9.12
CA ALA A 127 -5.04 5.81 7.81
C ALA A 127 -3.92 6.88 7.86
N GLY A 128 -3.54 7.37 9.05
CA GLY A 128 -2.58 8.49 9.18
C GLY A 128 -1.19 8.18 8.64
N SER A 129 -0.73 6.91 8.65
CA SER A 129 0.56 6.51 8.06
C SER A 129 0.50 6.51 6.54
N ASP A 130 -0.58 6.04 5.95
CA ASP A 130 -0.76 5.95 4.51
C ASP A 130 -0.98 7.33 3.90
N LEU A 131 -1.72 8.20 4.58
CA LEU A 131 -1.86 9.59 4.18
C LEU A 131 -0.51 10.33 4.14
N ARG A 132 0.36 10.12 5.15
CA ARG A 132 1.72 10.70 5.12
C ARG A 132 2.54 10.17 3.94
N ARG A 133 2.50 8.88 3.67
CA ARG A 133 3.21 8.25 2.55
C ARG A 133 2.66 8.72 1.20
N ALA A 134 1.34 8.82 1.07
CA ALA A 134 0.68 9.31 -0.14
C ALA A 134 1.04 10.77 -0.39
N THR A 135 0.99 11.63 0.63
CA THR A 135 1.37 13.05 0.51
C THR A 135 2.84 13.20 0.12
N ALA A 136 3.74 12.41 0.73
CA ALA A 136 5.16 12.44 0.38
C ALA A 136 5.41 11.99 -1.06
N LEU A 137 4.72 10.93 -1.52
CA LEU A 137 4.81 10.46 -2.89
C LEU A 137 4.26 11.49 -3.89
N ALA A 138 3.10 12.08 -3.63
CA ALA A 138 2.50 13.13 -4.46
C ALA A 138 3.42 14.36 -4.55
N ARG A 139 3.99 14.79 -3.41
CA ARG A 139 4.96 15.89 -3.37
C ARG A 139 6.20 15.58 -4.22
N ARG A 140 6.73 14.38 -4.11
CA ARG A 140 7.86 13.94 -4.93
C ARG A 140 7.53 13.94 -6.42
N MET A 141 6.33 13.46 -6.81
CA MET A 141 5.87 13.52 -8.20
C MET A 141 5.83 14.94 -8.74
N VAL A 142 5.34 15.88 -7.94
CA VAL A 142 5.17 17.29 -8.32
C VAL A 142 6.51 18.03 -8.31
N CYS A 143 7.26 17.94 -7.20
CA CYS A 143 8.42 18.80 -6.97
C CYS A 143 9.74 18.23 -7.54
N GLU A 144 9.92 16.90 -7.53
CA GLU A 144 11.20 16.30 -7.90
C GLU A 144 11.17 15.65 -9.30
N LEU A 145 10.03 15.03 -9.67
CA LEU A 145 9.93 14.25 -10.91
C LEU A 145 9.32 15.03 -12.09
N GLY A 146 8.89 16.29 -11.86
CA GLY A 146 8.31 17.14 -12.92
C GLY A 146 7.06 16.52 -13.56
N MET A 147 6.24 15.83 -12.77
CA MET A 147 5.07 15.09 -13.26
C MET A 147 3.74 15.86 -13.15
N SER A 148 3.78 17.15 -12.77
CA SER A 148 2.63 18.06 -12.82
C SER A 148 2.50 18.67 -14.22
N GLU A 149 1.26 18.72 -14.74
CA GLU A 149 0.96 19.40 -16.00
C GLU A 149 0.91 20.92 -15.82
N GLU A 150 0.40 21.37 -14.67
CA GLU A 150 0.26 22.79 -14.31
C GLU A 150 1.62 23.47 -14.06
N LEU A 151 2.52 22.77 -13.38
CA LEU A 151 3.82 23.30 -12.98
C LEU A 151 4.93 23.04 -14.01
N GLY A 152 4.69 22.14 -14.97
CA GLY A 152 5.62 21.81 -16.03
C GLY A 152 6.78 20.88 -15.60
N ARG A 153 7.73 20.71 -16.51
CA ARG A 153 8.84 19.75 -16.38
C ARG A 153 10.05 20.41 -15.75
N ARG A 154 10.04 20.57 -14.45
CA ARG A 154 11.12 21.16 -13.65
C ARG A 154 11.12 20.59 -12.24
N THR A 155 12.22 20.73 -11.53
CA THR A 155 12.29 20.51 -10.08
C THR A 155 11.89 21.81 -9.35
N LEU A 156 11.32 21.65 -8.16
CA LEU A 156 10.82 22.74 -7.32
C LEU A 156 11.32 22.52 -5.90
N GLY A 157 12.08 23.46 -5.38
CA GLY A 157 12.82 23.35 -4.15
C GLY A 157 14.22 22.76 -4.33
N VAL A 158 15.12 23.13 -3.44
CA VAL A 158 16.50 22.64 -3.38
C VAL A 158 16.68 21.78 -2.12
N PRO A 159 17.48 20.72 -2.15
CA PRO A 159 17.75 19.91 -0.96
C PRO A 159 18.28 20.78 0.19
N SER A 160 17.64 20.72 1.37
CA SER A 160 18.00 21.55 2.52
C SER A 160 19.31 21.15 3.17
N ALA A 161 19.69 19.89 3.02
CA ALA A 161 20.93 19.34 3.57
C ALA A 161 21.99 19.21 2.48
N GLY A 162 23.26 19.42 2.85
CA GLY A 162 24.38 19.17 1.96
C GLY A 162 24.44 17.68 1.53
N PRO A 163 25.32 17.32 0.57
CA PRO A 163 25.34 16.01 -0.10
C PRO A 163 25.53 14.79 0.82
N PHE A 164 25.80 15.01 2.11
CA PHE A 164 26.02 13.94 3.10
C PHE A 164 24.87 13.74 4.09
N LEU A 165 23.81 14.56 4.07
CA LEU A 165 22.68 14.51 4.99
C LEU A 165 21.39 14.80 4.22
N ASP A 166 21.00 13.89 3.35
CA ASP A 166 19.71 13.96 2.66
C ASP A 166 18.61 13.48 3.62
N ASP A 167 17.94 14.43 4.27
CA ASP A 167 16.77 14.20 5.12
C ASP A 167 15.45 14.29 4.33
N GLY A 168 15.54 14.41 3.00
CA GLY A 168 14.38 14.52 2.11
C GLY A 168 13.65 15.86 2.20
N ARG A 169 14.21 16.88 2.88
CA ARG A 169 13.63 18.24 2.96
C ARG A 169 14.07 19.06 1.78
N LEU A 170 13.12 19.80 1.23
CA LEU A 170 13.36 20.78 0.18
C LEU A 170 13.13 22.19 0.74
N ASP A 171 14.13 23.06 0.61
CA ASP A 171 13.98 24.48 0.87
C ASP A 171 13.30 25.13 -0.35
N PRO A 172 12.27 25.97 -0.13
CA PRO A 172 11.58 26.64 -1.24
C PRO A 172 12.52 27.57 -2.02
N ASP A 173 12.60 27.35 -3.34
CA ASP A 173 13.26 28.23 -4.30
C ASP A 173 12.27 28.89 -5.27
N TYR A 174 11.00 28.93 -4.84
CA TYR A 174 9.87 29.37 -5.64
C TYR A 174 8.99 30.38 -4.89
N SER A 175 8.14 31.11 -5.63
CA SER A 175 7.23 32.13 -5.08
C SER A 175 6.07 31.50 -4.29
N ALA A 176 5.40 32.31 -3.45
CA ALA A 176 4.19 31.90 -2.73
C ALA A 176 3.07 31.44 -3.68
N GLU A 177 2.98 32.04 -4.89
CA GLU A 177 2.01 31.61 -5.89
C GLU A 177 2.29 30.20 -6.40
N VAL A 178 3.56 29.87 -6.65
CA VAL A 178 3.97 28.52 -7.04
C VAL A 178 3.75 27.54 -5.89
N ALA A 179 4.00 27.94 -4.63
CA ALA A 179 3.71 27.12 -3.46
C ALA A 179 2.21 26.73 -3.40
N ALA A 180 1.30 27.67 -3.62
CA ALA A 180 -0.13 27.40 -3.67
C ALA A 180 -0.52 26.42 -4.78
N LYS A 181 0.13 26.50 -5.95
CA LYS A 181 -0.07 25.54 -7.05
C LYS A 181 0.48 24.16 -6.72
N ILE A 182 1.62 24.07 -6.01
CA ILE A 182 2.16 22.79 -5.52
C ILE A 182 1.15 22.12 -4.59
N ASP A 183 0.60 22.86 -3.62
CA ASP A 183 -0.39 22.32 -2.68
C ASP A 183 -1.66 21.86 -3.41
N ALA A 184 -2.14 22.62 -4.39
CA ALA A 184 -3.29 22.25 -5.21
C ALA A 184 -3.05 20.97 -6.03
N GLU A 185 -1.88 20.80 -6.65
CA GLU A 185 -1.54 19.60 -7.42
C GLU A 185 -1.36 18.38 -6.52
N ILE A 186 -0.79 18.54 -5.32
CA ILE A 186 -0.69 17.44 -4.32
C ILE A 186 -2.08 17.01 -3.87
N ALA A 187 -2.97 17.95 -3.53
CA ALA A 187 -4.35 17.67 -3.14
C ALA A 187 -5.09 16.94 -4.27
N LYS A 188 -5.00 17.43 -5.50
CA LYS A 188 -5.61 16.79 -6.67
C LYS A 188 -5.14 15.35 -6.89
N LEU A 189 -3.84 15.07 -6.74
CA LEU A 189 -3.32 13.70 -6.84
C LEU A 189 -3.88 12.80 -5.75
N GLY A 190 -4.04 13.32 -4.52
CA GLY A 190 -4.66 12.61 -3.40
C GLY A 190 -6.13 12.29 -3.67
N ASP A 191 -6.90 13.29 -4.12
CA ASP A 191 -8.34 13.15 -4.42
C ASP A 191 -8.56 12.17 -5.60
N GLU A 192 -7.76 12.25 -6.66
CA GLU A 192 -7.81 11.30 -7.77
C GLU A 192 -7.52 9.86 -7.31
N ALA A 193 -6.54 9.69 -6.43
CA ALA A 193 -6.17 8.39 -5.88
C ALA A 193 -7.27 7.81 -4.99
N PHE A 194 -7.86 8.63 -4.13
CA PHE A 194 -8.98 8.26 -3.26
C PHE A 194 -10.23 7.89 -4.07
N ALA A 195 -10.60 8.72 -5.06
CA ALA A 195 -11.74 8.44 -5.93
C ALA A 195 -11.57 7.12 -6.69
N ARG A 196 -10.34 6.82 -7.16
CA ARG A 196 -10.04 5.54 -7.81
C ARG A 196 -10.16 4.36 -6.85
N ALA A 197 -9.60 4.46 -5.65
CA ALA A 197 -9.71 3.42 -4.64
C ALA A 197 -11.18 3.16 -4.29
N THR A 198 -11.97 4.21 -4.08
CA THR A 198 -13.41 4.11 -3.81
C THR A 198 -14.17 3.43 -4.95
N ALA A 199 -13.85 3.75 -6.21
CA ALA A 199 -14.48 3.10 -7.37
C ALA A 199 -14.19 1.59 -7.41
N VAL A 200 -12.92 1.20 -7.22
CA VAL A 200 -12.52 -0.21 -7.14
C VAL A 200 -13.27 -0.94 -6.03
N LEU A 201 -13.31 -0.36 -4.83
CA LEU A 201 -13.95 -0.99 -3.67
C LEU A 201 -15.48 -1.05 -3.80
N SER A 202 -16.10 -0.06 -4.45
CA SER A 202 -17.55 -0.07 -4.72
C SER A 202 -17.93 -1.19 -5.67
N ASP A 203 -17.13 -1.45 -6.71
CA ASP A 203 -17.34 -2.56 -7.65
C ASP A 203 -17.10 -3.93 -7.00
N ASN A 204 -16.33 -3.97 -5.91
CA ASN A 204 -15.92 -5.20 -5.22
C ASN A 204 -16.42 -5.26 -3.77
N ARG A 205 -17.58 -4.64 -3.48
CA ARG A 205 -18.10 -4.52 -2.13
C ARG A 205 -18.30 -5.87 -1.43
N GLU A 206 -18.84 -6.85 -2.11
CA GLU A 206 -19.04 -8.20 -1.55
C GLU A 206 -17.71 -8.86 -1.19
N VAL A 207 -16.71 -8.74 -2.07
CA VAL A 207 -15.35 -9.25 -1.83
C VAL A 207 -14.71 -8.55 -0.61
N LEU A 208 -14.92 -7.24 -0.47
CA LEU A 208 -14.45 -6.47 0.67
C LEU A 208 -15.05 -6.96 1.99
N ASP A 209 -16.37 -7.15 2.03
CA ASP A 209 -17.08 -7.60 3.22
C ASP A 209 -16.69 -9.04 3.62
N GLU A 210 -16.53 -9.95 2.65
CA GLU A 210 -16.07 -11.32 2.91
C GLU A 210 -14.62 -11.38 3.38
N LEU A 211 -13.73 -10.64 2.72
CA LEU A 211 -12.31 -10.59 3.08
C LEU A 211 -12.11 -10.00 4.48
N ALA A 212 -12.81 -8.90 4.79
CA ALA A 212 -12.77 -8.28 6.12
C ALA A 212 -13.31 -9.23 7.20
N SER A 213 -14.41 -9.94 6.94
CA SER A 213 -14.97 -10.92 7.87
C SER A 213 -14.00 -12.06 8.16
N LEU A 214 -13.34 -12.60 7.13
CA LEU A 214 -12.35 -13.65 7.29
C LEU A 214 -11.09 -13.16 8.03
N LEU A 215 -10.69 -11.90 7.83
CA LEU A 215 -9.58 -11.28 8.58
C LEU A 215 -9.91 -11.11 10.05
N VAL A 216 -11.15 -10.77 10.40
CA VAL A 216 -11.58 -10.72 11.82
C VAL A 216 -11.50 -12.10 12.48
N GLU A 217 -11.83 -13.16 11.74
CA GLU A 217 -11.80 -14.55 12.23
C GLU A 217 -10.37 -15.10 12.36
N LYS A 218 -9.57 -14.99 11.28
CA LYS A 218 -8.26 -15.63 11.18
C LYS A 218 -7.09 -14.72 11.58
N GLU A 219 -7.31 -13.43 11.72
CA GLU A 219 -6.35 -12.37 12.01
C GLU A 219 -5.19 -12.25 10.98
N THR A 220 -4.91 -13.29 10.24
CA THR A 220 -3.85 -13.31 9.20
C THR A 220 -4.24 -14.24 8.07
N LEU A 221 -4.18 -13.72 6.83
CA LEU A 221 -4.42 -14.46 5.60
C LEU A 221 -3.13 -14.50 4.77
N ARG A 222 -2.88 -15.61 4.09
CA ARG A 222 -1.73 -15.84 3.21
C ARG A 222 -2.18 -16.32 1.83
N ASP A 223 -1.24 -16.55 0.93
CA ASP A 223 -1.45 -16.92 -0.47
C ASP A 223 -2.60 -17.91 -0.71
N GLU A 224 -2.71 -18.96 0.12
CA GLU A 224 -3.75 -19.99 0.00
C GLU A 224 -5.16 -19.44 0.23
N ASP A 225 -5.32 -18.54 1.22
CA ASP A 225 -6.60 -17.90 1.52
C ASP A 225 -6.90 -16.77 0.51
N LEU A 226 -5.87 -16.04 0.08
CA LEU A 226 -5.99 -14.82 -0.73
C LEU A 226 -6.31 -15.11 -2.20
N GLY A 227 -5.90 -16.27 -2.72
CA GLY A 227 -6.05 -16.63 -4.13
C GLY A 227 -7.49 -16.59 -4.64
N ARG A 228 -8.47 -17.00 -3.83
CA ARG A 228 -9.89 -16.96 -4.19
C ARG A 228 -10.42 -15.53 -4.31
N PHE A 229 -9.99 -14.62 -3.41
CA PHE A 229 -10.41 -13.23 -3.42
C PHE A 229 -9.80 -12.47 -4.60
N SER A 230 -8.51 -12.67 -4.86
CA SER A 230 -7.86 -12.02 -6.00
C SER A 230 -8.48 -12.43 -7.34
N ALA A 231 -8.95 -13.69 -7.46
CA ALA A 231 -9.66 -14.16 -8.65
C ALA A 231 -11.09 -13.61 -8.78
N ALA A 232 -11.72 -13.21 -7.67
CA ALA A 232 -13.06 -12.64 -7.65
C ALA A 232 -13.09 -11.12 -7.89
N VAL A 233 -11.96 -10.42 -7.75
CA VAL A 233 -11.88 -8.97 -7.96
C VAL A 233 -12.10 -8.62 -9.42
N VAL A 234 -12.97 -7.65 -9.67
CA VAL A 234 -13.36 -7.18 -11.01
C VAL A 234 -13.13 -5.68 -11.18
N ALA A 235 -12.97 -5.23 -12.42
CA ALA A 235 -13.11 -3.82 -12.80
C ALA A 235 -14.54 -3.61 -13.31
N GLY A 236 -15.42 -3.18 -12.45
CA GLY A 236 -16.85 -3.04 -12.72
C GLY A 236 -17.26 -1.63 -13.15
N PRO A 237 -18.58 -1.33 -13.09
CA PRO A 237 -19.14 -0.07 -13.61
C PRO A 237 -18.60 1.21 -12.95
N ALA A 238 -18.33 1.19 -11.63
CA ALA A 238 -17.80 2.36 -10.93
C ALA A 238 -16.38 2.68 -11.41
N MET A 239 -15.56 1.67 -11.61
CA MET A 239 -14.21 1.83 -12.15
C MET A 239 -14.21 2.26 -13.62
N GLU A 240 -15.18 1.78 -14.43
CA GLU A 240 -15.39 2.24 -15.80
C GLU A 240 -15.82 3.72 -15.87
N ALA A 241 -16.69 4.15 -14.95
CA ALA A 241 -17.09 5.56 -14.83
C ALA A 241 -15.89 6.44 -14.45
N TYR A 242 -15.09 6.00 -13.47
CA TYR A 242 -13.85 6.69 -13.09
C TYR A 242 -12.87 6.81 -14.26
N ALA A 243 -12.62 5.72 -14.99
CA ALA A 243 -11.72 5.73 -16.15
C ALA A 243 -12.17 6.70 -17.25
N ARG A 244 -13.47 6.79 -17.54
CA ARG A 244 -14.05 7.76 -18.47
C ARG A 244 -13.85 9.20 -18.04
N LEU A 245 -14.08 9.51 -16.78
CA LEU A 245 -13.93 10.84 -16.20
C LEU A 245 -12.48 11.30 -16.12
N SER A 246 -11.57 10.38 -15.82
CA SER A 246 -10.14 10.66 -15.67
C SER A 246 -9.33 10.59 -16.97
N GLY A 247 -9.95 10.22 -18.10
CA GLY A 247 -9.27 10.03 -19.39
C GLY A 247 -8.27 8.88 -19.42
N ARG A 248 -8.40 7.92 -18.50
CA ARG A 248 -7.49 6.76 -18.36
C ARG A 248 -8.00 5.52 -19.07
N SER A 249 -7.05 4.69 -19.52
CA SER A 249 -7.35 3.34 -20.01
C SER A 249 -7.86 2.45 -18.87
N ARG A 250 -8.72 1.48 -19.22
CA ARG A 250 -9.23 0.47 -18.29
C ARG A 250 -8.06 -0.28 -17.64
N PRO A 251 -8.01 -0.43 -16.32
CA PRO A 251 -7.02 -1.28 -15.67
C PRO A 251 -7.22 -2.73 -16.12
N SER A 252 -6.15 -3.37 -16.56
CA SER A 252 -6.17 -4.80 -16.82
C SER A 252 -6.12 -5.54 -15.49
N VAL A 253 -7.21 -6.20 -15.10
CA VAL A 253 -7.16 -7.19 -14.02
C VAL A 253 -6.26 -8.33 -14.51
N PRO A 254 -5.18 -8.68 -13.83
CA PRO A 254 -4.34 -9.79 -14.25
C PRO A 254 -5.18 -11.06 -14.32
N SER A 255 -5.27 -11.67 -15.50
CA SER A 255 -5.89 -13.01 -15.64
C SER A 255 -5.04 -13.96 -14.78
N GLY A 256 -5.63 -14.47 -13.67
CA GLY A 256 -4.96 -15.32 -12.70
C GLY A 256 -4.30 -16.54 -13.33
N LYS A 257 -3.02 -16.41 -13.67
CA LYS A 257 -2.16 -17.56 -13.89
C LYS A 257 -1.46 -17.84 -12.58
N SER A 258 -1.91 -18.93 -11.94
CA SER A 258 -1.28 -19.51 -10.76
C SER A 258 0.24 -19.57 -10.91
N PRO A 259 1.02 -19.19 -9.89
CA PRO A 259 2.50 -19.23 -9.91
C PRO A 259 3.09 -20.64 -10.15
N ARG A 260 2.30 -21.70 -10.06
CA ARG A 260 2.75 -23.10 -10.15
C ARG A 260 3.07 -23.63 -11.55
N GLN A 261 2.90 -22.85 -12.62
CA GLN A 261 3.15 -23.34 -14.00
C GLN A 261 4.49 -22.92 -14.63
N ARG A 262 5.41 -22.33 -13.87
CA ARG A 262 6.72 -21.93 -14.41
C ARG A 262 7.93 -22.72 -13.85
N LEU A 263 7.71 -23.86 -13.23
CA LEU A 263 8.78 -24.78 -12.82
C LEU A 263 8.52 -26.16 -13.44
N SER A 264 8.87 -26.30 -14.68
CA SER A 264 9.15 -27.59 -15.33
C SER A 264 10.37 -27.42 -16.22
N PRO A 265 11.25 -28.46 -16.29
CA PRO A 265 12.69 -28.39 -16.45
C PRO A 265 13.15 -27.89 -17.78
#